data_066c16f224e7d3380f6fccba96c79de8
#
_entry.id   066c16f224e7d3380f6fccba96c79de8
#
_cell.length_a   1.000
_cell.length_b   1.000
_cell.length_c   1.000
_cell.angle_alpha   90.00
_cell.angle_beta   90.00
_cell.angle_gamma   90.00
#
_symmetry.space_group_name_H-M   'P 1'
#
loop_
_entity.id
_entity.type
_entity.pdbx_description
1 polymer ?
#
loop_
_entity_poly.entity_id
_entity_poly.type
_entity_poly.pdbx_seq_one_letter_code
_entity_poly.pdbx_strand_id
1 'polypeptide(L)'
;SCKACDEICPVNIEILDKILDMRRHLALMESDFPAELGKAYVAMENSSNPWGASQNDRLKWTEDLDFDIPVLDEKNYEEYDYLYWIGCAGAFDDRNVPVTKAVATLLKRAGVSFAVLGPQEVCTGDSARRTGNEFVFQQLAIQNIENMNNLKVDKIITQCPHCFNTIGNEYPQLGGNYQVIHHSQLLTELVQSGKIEVGTSDKPYKITYHDSCYLGRHNDIYTAPREIVGSIGGIEIREMKRQGTESFCCGAGGGRMWMEESVGKKVNIERSQEAIETGADEVAVACPFCYIMMDDGVKELGYGENVRVRDVSLILLDNLKKD
;
A
#
# COMPACT_ATOMS: atom_id res chain seq x y z
N SER A 1 4.36 -9.86 -10.31
CA SER A 1 2.91 -9.95 -10.00
C SER A 1 2.12 -8.68 -10.34
N CYS A 2 2.67 -7.76 -11.14
CA CYS A 2 2.03 -6.48 -11.45
C CYS A 2 0.92 -6.54 -12.52
N LYS A 3 0.64 -7.71 -13.10
CA LYS A 3 -0.40 -7.95 -14.13
C LYS A 3 -0.17 -7.22 -15.47
N ALA A 4 1.00 -6.60 -15.70
CA ALA A 4 1.29 -5.93 -16.97
C ALA A 4 1.34 -6.90 -18.16
N CYS A 5 1.74 -8.15 -17.94
CA CYS A 5 1.76 -9.18 -19.00
C CYS A 5 0.36 -9.56 -19.48
N ASP A 6 -0.63 -9.56 -18.58
CA ASP A 6 -2.03 -9.84 -18.92
C ASP A 6 -2.63 -8.65 -19.68
N GLU A 7 -2.37 -7.42 -19.19
CA GLU A 7 -2.87 -6.17 -19.78
C GLU A 7 -2.38 -5.96 -21.21
N ILE A 8 -1.10 -6.23 -21.49
CA ILE A 8 -0.50 -6.01 -22.81
C ILE A 8 -0.78 -7.18 -23.78
N CYS A 9 -1.35 -8.27 -23.32
CA CYS A 9 -1.55 -9.46 -24.13
C CYS A 9 -2.68 -9.22 -25.17
N PRO A 10 -2.39 -9.27 -26.48
CA PRO A 10 -3.39 -8.97 -27.50
C PRO A 10 -4.51 -10.00 -27.63
N VAL A 11 -4.36 -11.13 -26.95
CA VAL A 11 -5.33 -12.24 -26.92
C VAL A 11 -5.85 -12.54 -25.51
N ASN A 12 -5.59 -11.63 -24.55
CA ASN A 12 -6.08 -11.69 -23.16
C ASN A 12 -5.74 -13.01 -22.42
N ILE A 13 -4.51 -13.51 -22.56
CA ILE A 13 -4.04 -14.66 -21.80
C ILE A 13 -3.69 -14.22 -20.39
N GLU A 14 -4.27 -14.85 -19.38
CA GLU A 14 -3.96 -14.66 -17.95
C GLU A 14 -2.63 -15.36 -17.59
N ILE A 15 -1.53 -14.70 -17.92
CA ILE A 15 -0.16 -15.20 -17.72
C ILE A 15 0.22 -15.21 -16.25
N LEU A 16 -0.26 -14.21 -15.49
CA LEU A 16 0.11 -14.05 -14.09
C LEU A 16 -0.25 -15.26 -13.25
N ASP A 17 -1.42 -15.85 -13.44
CA ASP A 17 -1.85 -17.04 -12.69
C ASP A 17 -0.91 -18.23 -12.91
N LYS A 18 -0.46 -18.42 -14.15
CA LYS A 18 0.54 -19.46 -14.47
C LYS A 18 1.88 -19.21 -13.81
N ILE A 19 2.32 -17.96 -13.74
CA ILE A 19 3.53 -17.58 -13.01
C ILE A 19 3.40 -17.88 -11.52
N LEU A 20 2.24 -17.59 -10.92
CA LEU A 20 1.98 -17.88 -9.51
C LEU A 20 1.95 -19.39 -9.24
N ASP A 21 1.34 -20.18 -10.13
CA ASP A 21 1.32 -21.65 -10.03
C ASP A 21 2.74 -22.25 -10.11
N MET A 22 3.58 -21.75 -11.04
CA MET A 22 4.98 -22.18 -11.13
C MET A 22 5.76 -21.82 -9.85
N ARG A 23 5.55 -20.65 -9.28
CA ARG A 23 6.17 -20.25 -8.01
C ARG A 23 5.72 -21.11 -6.85
N ARG A 24 4.43 -21.49 -6.77
CA ARG A 24 3.91 -22.42 -5.77
C ARG A 24 4.59 -23.78 -5.87
N HIS A 25 4.74 -24.30 -7.09
CA HIS A 25 5.46 -25.57 -7.31
C HIS A 25 6.90 -25.48 -6.82
N LEU A 26 7.66 -24.47 -7.24
CA LEU A 26 9.05 -24.26 -6.81
C LEU A 26 9.17 -24.09 -5.30
N ALA A 27 8.33 -23.26 -4.69
CA ALA A 27 8.42 -22.97 -3.25
C ALA A 27 7.99 -24.16 -2.38
N LEU A 28 6.88 -24.85 -2.74
CA LEU A 28 6.29 -25.87 -1.87
C LEU A 28 6.74 -27.29 -2.18
N MET A 29 7.06 -27.61 -3.44
CA MET A 29 7.44 -28.96 -3.85
C MET A 29 8.96 -29.12 -3.98
N GLU A 30 9.65 -28.10 -4.49
CA GLU A 30 11.10 -28.18 -4.74
C GLU A 30 11.92 -27.46 -3.65
N SER A 31 11.29 -26.65 -2.79
CA SER A 31 11.98 -25.75 -1.84
C SER A 31 13.01 -24.86 -2.52
N ASP A 32 12.76 -24.50 -3.79
CA ASP A 32 13.65 -23.71 -4.63
C ASP A 32 13.16 -22.25 -4.68
N PHE A 33 13.79 -21.40 -3.90
CA PHE A 33 13.57 -19.96 -3.86
C PHE A 33 14.82 -19.22 -3.36
N PRO A 34 15.01 -17.92 -3.70
CA PRO A 34 16.14 -17.12 -3.24
C PRO A 34 16.29 -17.11 -1.72
N ALA A 35 17.53 -17.17 -1.23
CA ALA A 35 17.83 -17.24 0.22
C ALA A 35 17.28 -16.03 0.99
N GLU A 36 17.28 -14.85 0.39
CA GLU A 36 16.74 -13.62 0.96
C GLU A 36 15.23 -13.75 1.21
N LEU A 37 14.51 -14.39 0.31
CA LEU A 37 13.09 -14.66 0.44
C LEU A 37 12.80 -15.66 1.58
N GLY A 38 13.69 -16.62 1.79
CA GLY A 38 13.62 -17.55 2.93
C GLY A 38 13.63 -16.80 4.27
N LYS A 39 14.43 -15.73 4.40
CA LYS A 39 14.42 -14.88 5.61
C LYS A 39 13.07 -14.21 5.83
N ALA A 40 12.44 -13.70 4.77
CA ALA A 40 11.11 -13.09 4.86
C ALA A 40 10.03 -14.12 5.25
N TYR A 41 10.11 -15.37 4.78
CA TYR A 41 9.20 -16.45 5.19
C TYR A 41 9.36 -16.76 6.68
N VAL A 42 10.60 -16.97 7.16
CA VAL A 42 10.88 -17.22 8.58
C VAL A 42 10.39 -16.06 9.46
N ALA A 43 10.55 -14.81 9.02
CA ALA A 43 10.05 -13.64 9.71
C ALA A 43 8.51 -13.62 9.77
N MET A 44 7.83 -13.96 8.68
CA MET A 44 6.36 -14.06 8.64
C MET A 44 5.83 -15.18 9.54
N GLU A 45 6.48 -16.33 9.58
CA GLU A 45 6.10 -17.47 10.43
C GLU A 45 6.29 -17.16 11.91
N ASN A 46 7.43 -16.57 12.30
CA ASN A 46 7.81 -16.38 13.71
C ASN A 46 7.31 -15.05 14.30
N SER A 47 7.24 -13.99 13.50
CA SER A 47 6.89 -12.63 13.93
C SER A 47 5.61 -12.12 13.31
N SER A 48 4.92 -12.93 12.49
CA SER A 48 3.69 -12.58 11.78
C SER A 48 3.83 -11.36 10.86
N ASN A 49 5.05 -11.00 10.47
CA ASN A 49 5.33 -9.93 9.51
C ASN A 49 6.70 -10.12 8.84
N PRO A 50 6.87 -9.67 7.58
CA PRO A 50 8.11 -9.88 6.83
C PRO A 50 9.31 -9.04 7.30
N TRP A 51 9.10 -8.04 8.18
CA TRP A 51 10.19 -7.27 8.81
C TRP A 51 10.82 -7.99 10.00
N GLY A 52 10.18 -9.05 10.54
CA GLY A 52 10.63 -9.71 11.75
C GLY A 52 10.47 -8.85 13.02
N ALA A 53 9.69 -7.78 12.92
CA ALA A 53 9.45 -6.88 14.04
C ALA A 53 8.51 -7.49 15.09
N SER A 54 8.63 -7.05 16.34
CA SER A 54 7.73 -7.48 17.41
C SER A 54 6.31 -6.98 17.17
N GLN A 55 5.30 -7.84 17.34
CA GLN A 55 3.90 -7.45 17.26
C GLN A 55 3.52 -6.39 18.34
N ASN A 56 4.22 -6.37 19.47
CA ASN A 56 4.01 -5.35 20.50
C ASN A 56 4.38 -3.93 20.02
N ASP A 57 5.23 -3.85 19.01
CA ASP A 57 5.68 -2.57 18.43
C ASP A 57 4.71 -2.01 17.38
N ARG A 58 3.64 -2.76 17.05
CA ARG A 58 2.71 -2.39 15.99
C ARG A 58 1.94 -1.08 16.25
N LEU A 59 1.86 -0.64 17.51
CA LEU A 59 1.24 0.64 17.89
C LEU A 59 2.24 1.78 18.11
N LYS A 60 3.56 1.57 17.95
CA LYS A 60 4.55 2.65 18.15
C LYS A 60 4.32 3.88 17.28
N TRP A 61 3.69 3.71 16.11
CA TRP A 61 3.34 4.83 15.24
C TRP A 61 2.37 5.82 15.90
N THR A 62 1.67 5.45 16.97
CA THR A 62 0.71 6.32 17.66
C THR A 62 1.36 7.27 18.67
N GLU A 63 2.62 7.02 19.09
CA GLU A 63 3.26 7.67 20.24
C GLU A 63 3.32 9.23 20.14
N ASP A 64 3.40 9.80 18.93
CA ASP A 64 3.50 11.25 18.73
C ASP A 64 2.20 11.87 18.18
N LEU A 65 1.09 11.16 18.23
CA LEU A 65 -0.20 11.73 17.86
C LEU A 65 -0.78 12.54 19.02
N ASP A 66 -1.48 13.62 18.71
CA ASP A 66 -2.18 14.49 19.67
C ASP A 66 -3.57 13.97 20.05
N PHE A 67 -3.92 12.77 19.61
CA PHE A 67 -5.17 12.07 19.92
C PHE A 67 -4.95 10.56 20.07
N ASP A 68 -5.82 9.93 20.85
CA ASP A 68 -5.79 8.50 21.08
C ASP A 68 -6.34 7.73 19.87
N ILE A 69 -5.70 6.60 19.56
CA ILE A 69 -6.15 5.62 18.57
C ILE A 69 -6.83 4.47 19.30
N PRO A 70 -8.13 4.25 19.11
CA PRO A 70 -8.84 3.13 19.72
C PRO A 70 -8.36 1.80 19.14
N VAL A 71 -8.21 0.80 20.03
CA VAL A 71 -7.95 -0.59 19.63
C VAL A 71 -9.23 -1.38 19.79
N LEU A 72 -9.63 -2.11 18.75
CA LEU A 72 -10.82 -2.96 18.77
C LEU A 72 -10.67 -4.12 19.75
N ASP A 73 -11.70 -4.33 20.56
CA ASP A 73 -11.86 -5.49 21.42
C ASP A 73 -13.35 -5.96 21.46
N GLU A 74 -13.62 -7.02 22.19
CA GLU A 74 -14.97 -7.58 22.31
C GLU A 74 -15.99 -6.65 22.98
N LYS A 75 -15.56 -5.52 23.59
CA LYS A 75 -16.43 -4.58 24.31
C LYS A 75 -16.77 -3.37 23.49
N ASN A 76 -15.93 -2.98 22.52
CA ASN A 76 -16.07 -1.72 21.80
C ASN A 76 -16.25 -1.86 20.27
N TYR A 77 -16.31 -3.08 19.73
CA TYR A 77 -16.36 -3.28 18.27
C TYR A 77 -17.56 -2.61 17.57
N GLU A 78 -18.68 -2.40 18.28
CA GLU A 78 -19.88 -1.74 17.75
C GLU A 78 -19.78 -0.20 17.77
N GLU A 79 -18.74 0.38 18.38
CA GLU A 79 -18.57 1.83 18.52
C GLU A 79 -17.95 2.49 17.29
N TYR A 80 -17.36 1.69 16.37
CA TYR A 80 -16.60 2.18 15.23
C TYR A 80 -17.17 1.70 13.90
N ASP A 81 -17.20 2.62 12.92
CA ASP A 81 -17.71 2.34 11.57
C ASP A 81 -16.68 1.58 10.73
N TYR A 82 -15.40 1.79 10.99
CA TYR A 82 -14.30 1.24 10.20
C TYR A 82 -13.20 0.64 11.06
N LEU A 83 -12.69 -0.50 10.61
CA LEU A 83 -11.34 -0.94 10.97
C LEU A 83 -10.33 -0.21 10.07
N TYR A 84 -9.39 0.55 10.62
CA TYR A 84 -8.24 1.03 9.89
C TYR A 84 -7.13 -0.04 9.94
N TRP A 85 -6.97 -0.77 8.83
CA TRP A 85 -5.94 -1.76 8.62
C TRP A 85 -4.62 -1.08 8.27
N ILE A 86 -3.67 -1.09 9.19
CA ILE A 86 -2.39 -0.38 9.06
C ILE A 86 -1.46 -1.08 8.06
N GLY A 87 -1.43 -2.40 8.08
CA GLY A 87 -0.46 -3.20 7.34
C GLY A 87 0.95 -3.13 7.94
N CYS A 88 1.79 -4.10 7.55
CA CYS A 88 3.12 -4.21 8.14
C CYS A 88 4.03 -3.04 7.77
N ALA A 89 3.97 -2.56 6.51
CA ALA A 89 4.76 -1.41 6.09
C ALA A 89 4.37 -0.14 6.84
N GLY A 90 3.07 0.11 7.03
CA GLY A 90 2.58 1.26 7.79
C GLY A 90 2.95 1.24 9.27
N ALA A 91 3.16 0.05 9.84
CA ALA A 91 3.52 -0.11 11.24
C ALA A 91 5.04 -0.08 11.51
N PHE A 92 5.86 -0.59 10.57
CA PHE A 92 7.27 -0.91 10.85
C PHE A 92 8.28 -0.25 9.91
N ASP A 93 7.86 0.35 8.79
CA ASP A 93 8.78 1.05 7.89
C ASP A 93 8.79 2.54 8.19
N ASP A 94 9.97 3.10 8.49
CA ASP A 94 10.13 4.50 8.92
C ASP A 94 9.61 5.51 7.90
N ARG A 95 9.60 5.19 6.60
CA ARG A 95 9.05 6.05 5.53
C ARG A 95 7.53 6.01 5.49
N ASN A 96 6.93 4.89 5.89
CA ASN A 96 5.49 4.66 5.83
C ASN A 96 4.75 4.98 7.14
N VAL A 97 5.44 4.99 8.28
CA VAL A 97 4.86 5.46 9.56
C VAL A 97 4.28 6.87 9.46
N PRO A 98 4.94 7.88 8.84
CA PRO A 98 4.34 9.19 8.60
C PRO A 98 3.05 9.14 7.75
N VAL A 99 2.97 8.23 6.77
CA VAL A 99 1.75 8.02 5.95
C VAL A 99 0.61 7.52 6.84
N THR A 100 0.87 6.55 7.70
CA THR A 100 -0.11 6.02 8.65
C THR A 100 -0.65 7.12 9.58
N LYS A 101 0.24 7.95 10.12
CA LYS A 101 -0.13 9.11 10.94
C LYS A 101 -0.97 10.13 10.15
N ALA A 102 -0.59 10.41 8.91
CA ALA A 102 -1.33 11.34 8.05
C ALA A 102 -2.74 10.85 7.75
N VAL A 103 -2.90 9.58 7.37
CA VAL A 103 -4.22 8.99 7.13
C VAL A 103 -5.08 9.05 8.40
N ALA A 104 -4.56 8.62 9.55
CA ALA A 104 -5.29 8.67 10.83
C ALA A 104 -5.72 10.10 11.19
N THR A 105 -4.83 11.09 10.99
CA THR A 105 -5.12 12.51 11.24
C THR A 105 -6.21 13.04 10.31
N LEU A 106 -6.16 12.70 9.02
CA LEU A 106 -7.18 13.09 8.04
C LEU A 106 -8.55 12.48 8.37
N LEU A 107 -8.59 11.20 8.73
CA LEU A 107 -9.81 10.51 9.17
C LEU A 107 -10.40 11.16 10.42
N LYS A 108 -9.56 11.46 11.43
CA LYS A 108 -9.98 12.14 12.66
C LYS A 108 -10.56 13.52 12.38
N ARG A 109 -9.88 14.33 11.55
CA ARG A 109 -10.35 15.68 11.16
C ARG A 109 -11.66 15.63 10.39
N ALA A 110 -11.87 14.62 9.56
CA ALA A 110 -13.12 14.42 8.82
C ALA A 110 -14.27 13.83 9.66
N GLY A 111 -14.04 13.54 10.94
CA GLY A 111 -15.03 12.94 11.82
C GLY A 111 -15.39 11.49 11.46
N VAL A 112 -14.47 10.75 10.82
CA VAL A 112 -14.64 9.33 10.54
C VAL A 112 -14.39 8.53 11.82
N SER A 113 -15.34 7.65 12.17
CA SER A 113 -15.23 6.75 13.32
C SER A 113 -14.44 5.52 12.92
N PHE A 114 -13.24 5.33 13.50
CA PHE A 114 -12.37 4.19 13.19
C PHE A 114 -11.59 3.72 14.41
N ALA A 115 -11.18 2.45 14.36
CA ALA A 115 -10.28 1.84 15.32
C ALA A 115 -9.28 0.92 14.60
N VAL A 116 -8.26 0.43 15.30
CA VAL A 116 -7.23 -0.47 14.77
C VAL A 116 -7.22 -1.80 15.51
N LEU A 117 -6.62 -2.86 14.95
CA LEU A 117 -6.46 -4.14 15.65
C LEU A 117 -5.24 -4.16 16.60
N GLY A 118 -4.31 -3.21 16.44
CA GLY A 118 -3.08 -3.18 17.21
C GLY A 118 -2.28 -4.50 17.08
N PRO A 119 -1.78 -5.07 18.19
CA PRO A 119 -0.98 -6.30 18.15
C PRO A 119 -1.71 -7.53 17.58
N GLN A 120 -3.04 -7.50 17.46
CA GLN A 120 -3.81 -8.60 16.86
C GLN A 120 -3.76 -8.62 15.33
N GLU A 121 -3.37 -7.50 14.69
CA GLU A 121 -3.19 -7.42 13.25
C GLU A 121 -1.90 -8.14 12.85
N VAL A 122 -1.98 -9.18 12.02
CA VAL A 122 -0.81 -9.82 11.42
C VAL A 122 -0.70 -9.49 9.94
N CYS A 123 0.41 -9.82 9.28
CA CYS A 123 0.56 -9.63 7.84
C CYS A 123 -0.61 -10.29 7.09
N THR A 124 -1.09 -9.66 6.02
CA THR A 124 -2.12 -10.28 5.15
C THR A 124 -1.64 -11.55 4.45
N GLY A 125 -0.31 -11.80 4.42
CA GLY A 125 0.29 -12.91 3.71
C GLY A 125 0.51 -12.65 2.20
N ASP A 126 0.21 -11.45 1.69
CA ASP A 126 0.36 -11.13 0.27
C ASP A 126 1.75 -11.50 -0.28
N SER A 127 2.83 -11.08 0.40
CA SER A 127 4.19 -11.38 -0.05
C SER A 127 4.45 -12.89 -0.15
N ALA A 128 3.98 -13.69 0.79
CA ALA A 128 4.10 -15.15 0.76
C ALA A 128 3.34 -15.73 -0.44
N ARG A 129 2.08 -15.31 -0.64
CA ARG A 129 1.25 -15.78 -1.76
C ARG A 129 1.87 -15.43 -3.12
N ARG A 130 2.38 -14.20 -3.30
CA ARG A 130 2.99 -13.75 -4.58
C ARG A 130 4.29 -14.46 -4.90
N THR A 131 4.95 -15.02 -3.92
CA THR A 131 6.21 -15.76 -4.06
C THR A 131 6.05 -17.27 -4.03
N GLY A 132 4.80 -17.77 -3.87
CA GLY A 132 4.44 -19.17 -3.96
C GLY A 132 4.32 -19.91 -2.62
N ASN A 133 4.61 -19.27 -1.48
CA ASN A 133 4.43 -19.89 -0.17
C ASN A 133 2.96 -19.77 0.29
N GLU A 134 2.11 -20.57 -0.31
CA GLU A 134 0.68 -20.61 -0.01
C GLU A 134 0.40 -21.06 1.43
N PHE A 135 1.26 -21.88 2.04
CA PHE A 135 1.11 -22.33 3.42
C PHE A 135 1.18 -21.15 4.41
N VAL A 136 2.23 -20.34 4.32
CA VAL A 136 2.40 -19.14 5.16
C VAL A 136 1.28 -18.14 4.91
N PHE A 137 0.86 -17.96 3.64
CA PHE A 137 -0.27 -17.10 3.32
C PHE A 137 -1.54 -17.54 4.03
N GLN A 138 -1.92 -18.82 3.92
CA GLN A 138 -3.16 -19.32 4.53
C GLN A 138 -3.12 -19.24 6.05
N GLN A 139 -1.99 -19.55 6.68
CA GLN A 139 -1.83 -19.44 8.12
C GLN A 139 -2.12 -18.02 8.62
N LEU A 140 -1.50 -17.01 8.00
CA LEU A 140 -1.69 -15.61 8.37
C LEU A 140 -3.11 -15.10 8.04
N ALA A 141 -3.63 -15.49 6.87
CA ALA A 141 -4.97 -15.09 6.44
C ALA A 141 -6.07 -15.64 7.37
N ILE A 142 -6.01 -16.92 7.73
CA ILE A 142 -6.97 -17.55 8.65
C ILE A 142 -6.95 -16.85 10.01
N GLN A 143 -5.78 -16.57 10.56
CA GLN A 143 -5.64 -15.83 11.83
C GLN A 143 -6.31 -14.45 11.77
N ASN A 144 -6.08 -13.69 10.71
CA ASN A 144 -6.71 -12.38 10.53
C ASN A 144 -8.23 -12.51 10.38
N ILE A 145 -8.70 -13.47 9.57
CA ILE A 145 -10.12 -13.71 9.33
C ILE A 145 -10.84 -14.09 10.63
N GLU A 146 -10.26 -14.98 11.42
CA GLU A 146 -10.82 -15.36 12.74
C GLU A 146 -10.92 -14.15 13.66
N ASN A 147 -9.85 -13.34 13.79
CA ASN A 147 -9.85 -12.15 14.61
C ASN A 147 -10.92 -11.14 14.15
N MET A 148 -10.97 -10.83 12.86
CA MET A 148 -11.93 -9.87 12.32
C MET A 148 -13.37 -10.35 12.40
N ASN A 149 -13.63 -11.65 12.16
CA ASN A 149 -14.96 -12.22 12.28
C ASN A 149 -15.46 -12.25 13.74
N ASN A 150 -14.59 -12.56 14.70
CA ASN A 150 -14.92 -12.51 16.13
C ASN A 150 -15.28 -11.08 16.59
N LEU A 151 -14.60 -10.07 16.04
CA LEU A 151 -14.87 -8.65 16.28
C LEU A 151 -15.96 -8.07 15.35
N LYS A 152 -16.64 -8.90 14.56
CA LYS A 152 -17.71 -8.50 13.62
C LYS A 152 -17.32 -7.34 12.70
N VAL A 153 -16.08 -7.28 12.28
CA VAL A 153 -15.60 -6.27 11.34
C VAL A 153 -16.34 -6.41 10.02
N ASP A 154 -16.90 -5.31 9.51
CA ASP A 154 -17.59 -5.24 8.20
C ASP A 154 -16.83 -4.36 7.21
N LYS A 155 -16.39 -3.18 7.65
CA LYS A 155 -15.76 -2.16 6.79
C LYS A 155 -14.31 -1.92 7.16
N ILE A 156 -13.44 -1.93 6.17
CA ILE A 156 -11.99 -1.80 6.35
C ILE A 156 -11.44 -0.68 5.47
N ILE A 157 -10.67 0.23 6.08
CA ILE A 157 -9.85 1.21 5.36
C ILE A 157 -8.41 0.69 5.35
N THR A 158 -7.71 0.74 4.23
CA THR A 158 -6.27 0.44 4.18
C THR A 158 -5.52 1.36 3.24
N GLN A 159 -4.27 1.67 3.58
CA GLN A 159 -3.36 2.48 2.76
C GLN A 159 -2.49 1.65 1.82
N CYS A 160 -2.57 0.34 1.91
CA CYS A 160 -1.76 -0.57 1.10
C CYS A 160 -2.62 -1.29 0.05
N PRO A 161 -2.41 -1.05 -1.26
CA PRO A 161 -3.13 -1.75 -2.32
C PRO A 161 -2.98 -3.27 -2.29
N HIS A 162 -1.86 -3.78 -1.78
CA HIS A 162 -1.66 -5.21 -1.58
C HIS A 162 -2.58 -5.76 -0.50
N CYS A 163 -2.68 -5.08 0.65
CA CYS A 163 -3.63 -5.43 1.70
C CYS A 163 -5.07 -5.28 1.21
N PHE A 164 -5.38 -4.20 0.50
CA PHE A 164 -6.68 -3.96 -0.13
C PHE A 164 -7.11 -5.15 -1.01
N ASN A 165 -6.23 -5.56 -1.94
CA ASN A 165 -6.51 -6.68 -2.84
C ASN A 165 -6.64 -8.01 -2.09
N THR A 166 -5.74 -8.28 -1.15
CA THR A 166 -5.71 -9.55 -0.44
C THR A 166 -6.94 -9.71 0.45
N ILE A 167 -7.29 -8.68 1.23
CA ILE A 167 -8.44 -8.72 2.12
C ILE A 167 -9.75 -8.73 1.32
N GLY A 168 -9.86 -7.87 0.30
CA GLY A 168 -11.10 -7.72 -0.48
C GLY A 168 -11.36 -8.87 -1.46
N ASN A 169 -10.32 -9.35 -2.15
CA ASN A 169 -10.50 -10.29 -3.28
C ASN A 169 -10.05 -11.72 -2.98
N GLU A 170 -9.20 -11.93 -1.97
CA GLU A 170 -8.60 -13.25 -1.74
C GLU A 170 -9.07 -13.89 -0.42
N TYR A 171 -9.30 -13.12 0.64
CA TYR A 171 -9.85 -13.62 1.90
C TYR A 171 -11.25 -14.25 1.76
N PRO A 172 -12.12 -13.83 0.80
CA PRO A 172 -13.39 -14.52 0.59
C PRO A 172 -13.26 -16.02 0.32
N GLN A 173 -12.15 -16.46 -0.29
CA GLN A 173 -11.84 -17.89 -0.53
C GLN A 173 -11.66 -18.69 0.77
N LEU A 174 -11.37 -17.98 1.88
CA LEU A 174 -11.12 -18.55 3.21
C LEU A 174 -12.20 -18.14 4.24
N GLY A 175 -13.31 -17.56 3.79
CA GLY A 175 -14.45 -17.19 4.64
C GLY A 175 -14.40 -15.77 5.21
N GLY A 176 -13.46 -14.92 4.79
CA GLY A 176 -13.37 -13.51 5.18
C GLY A 176 -14.02 -12.59 4.16
N ASN A 177 -15.21 -12.05 4.46
CA ASN A 177 -15.96 -11.19 3.55
C ASN A 177 -16.12 -9.81 4.16
N TYR A 178 -15.40 -8.81 3.62
CA TYR A 178 -15.35 -7.44 4.14
C TYR A 178 -15.53 -6.41 3.03
N GLN A 179 -16.11 -5.26 3.37
CA GLN A 179 -16.13 -4.09 2.50
C GLN A 179 -14.81 -3.34 2.68
N VAL A 180 -13.91 -3.48 1.72
CA VAL A 180 -12.59 -2.83 1.81
C VAL A 180 -12.55 -1.59 0.94
N ILE A 181 -12.12 -0.46 1.50
CA ILE A 181 -11.87 0.78 0.79
C ILE A 181 -10.41 1.19 0.90
N HIS A 182 -9.81 1.60 -0.20
CA HIS A 182 -8.46 2.14 -0.18
C HIS A 182 -8.48 3.58 0.34
N HIS A 183 -7.45 3.98 1.13
CA HIS A 183 -7.42 5.32 1.73
C HIS A 183 -7.61 6.43 0.70
N SER A 184 -7.06 6.30 -0.52
CA SER A 184 -7.24 7.32 -1.56
C SER A 184 -8.69 7.46 -2.02
N GLN A 185 -9.48 6.39 -2.07
CA GLN A 185 -10.89 6.46 -2.41
C GLN A 185 -11.68 7.21 -1.33
N LEU A 186 -11.49 6.81 -0.06
CA LEU A 186 -12.18 7.47 1.05
C LEU A 186 -11.77 8.94 1.19
N LEU A 187 -10.47 9.25 1.07
CA LEU A 187 -10.01 10.65 1.13
C LEU A 187 -10.60 11.49 -0.01
N THR A 188 -10.73 10.94 -1.23
CA THR A 188 -11.41 11.61 -2.33
C THR A 188 -12.88 11.91 -2.00
N GLU A 189 -13.61 10.93 -1.46
CA GLU A 189 -15.00 11.11 -1.02
C GLU A 189 -15.13 12.19 0.07
N LEU A 190 -14.21 12.22 1.03
CA LEU A 190 -14.18 13.20 2.11
C LEU A 190 -13.88 14.62 1.60
N VAL A 191 -13.01 14.77 0.62
CA VAL A 191 -12.74 16.05 -0.05
C VAL A 191 -13.95 16.50 -0.86
N GLN A 192 -14.52 15.63 -1.68
CA GLN A 192 -15.67 15.95 -2.53
C GLN A 192 -16.93 16.31 -1.70
N SER A 193 -17.11 15.68 -0.55
CA SER A 193 -18.23 15.99 0.37
C SER A 193 -17.97 17.23 1.24
N GLY A 194 -16.80 17.85 1.14
CA GLY A 194 -16.42 19.01 1.97
C GLY A 194 -16.10 18.71 3.43
N LYS A 195 -15.97 17.42 3.81
CA LYS A 195 -15.52 17.02 5.15
C LYS A 195 -14.02 17.27 5.35
N ILE A 196 -13.26 17.32 4.27
CA ILE A 196 -11.88 17.78 4.24
C ILE A 196 -11.83 19.00 3.32
N GLU A 197 -11.53 20.17 3.89
CA GLU A 197 -11.34 21.39 3.13
C GLU A 197 -9.88 21.49 2.65
N VAL A 198 -9.71 21.54 1.32
CA VAL A 198 -8.40 21.61 0.67
C VAL A 198 -8.06 23.06 0.37
N GLY A 199 -6.82 23.43 0.63
CA GLY A 199 -6.29 24.77 0.36
C GLY A 199 -5.53 24.87 -0.95
N THR A 200 -4.69 25.90 -1.01
CA THR A 200 -3.79 26.12 -2.12
C THR A 200 -2.35 25.99 -1.59
N SER A 201 -1.49 25.34 -2.34
CA SER A 201 -0.07 25.24 -2.02
C SER A 201 0.57 26.63 -1.92
N ASP A 202 1.44 26.81 -0.92
CA ASP A 202 2.14 28.09 -0.71
C ASP A 202 3.00 28.50 -1.94
N LYS A 203 3.44 27.52 -2.71
CA LYS A 203 4.17 27.73 -3.98
C LYS A 203 3.66 26.77 -5.04
N PRO A 204 3.42 27.23 -6.28
CA PRO A 204 3.11 26.33 -7.38
C PRO A 204 4.24 25.31 -7.57
N TYR A 205 3.89 24.03 -7.70
CA TYR A 205 4.86 22.97 -8.00
C TYR A 205 4.23 21.86 -8.83
N LYS A 206 5.07 21.01 -9.39
CA LYS A 206 4.69 19.98 -10.35
C LYS A 206 4.77 18.61 -9.68
N ILE A 207 3.73 17.82 -9.84
CA ILE A 207 3.65 16.45 -9.34
C ILE A 207 3.47 15.49 -10.50
N THR A 208 4.17 14.37 -10.47
CA THR A 208 3.84 13.20 -11.27
C THR A 208 3.28 12.10 -10.38
N TYR A 209 2.33 11.31 -10.89
CA TYR A 209 1.73 10.22 -10.11
C TYR A 209 2.20 8.85 -10.63
N HIS A 210 2.63 7.98 -9.71
CA HIS A 210 2.95 6.60 -10.02
C HIS A 210 1.73 5.69 -9.78
N ASP A 211 1.19 5.12 -10.85
CA ASP A 211 0.09 4.15 -10.76
C ASP A 211 0.54 2.85 -10.10
N SER A 212 0.03 2.58 -8.90
CA SER A 212 0.24 1.31 -8.22
C SER A 212 -0.51 0.19 -8.94
N CYS A 213 0.20 -0.89 -9.28
CA CYS A 213 -0.37 -2.00 -10.03
C CYS A 213 -1.52 -2.70 -9.32
N TYR A 214 -1.45 -2.83 -7.99
CA TYR A 214 -2.51 -3.46 -7.20
C TYR A 214 -3.71 -2.55 -6.95
N LEU A 215 -3.56 -1.24 -7.12
CA LEU A 215 -4.69 -0.30 -7.11
C LEU A 215 -5.33 -0.22 -8.50
N GLY A 216 -4.52 -0.01 -9.54
CA GLY A 216 -4.97 0.11 -10.94
C GLY A 216 -5.30 -1.23 -11.57
N ARG A 217 -4.31 -1.95 -12.13
CA ARG A 217 -4.55 -3.17 -12.94
C ARG A 217 -5.28 -4.31 -12.23
N HIS A 218 -5.16 -4.43 -10.92
CA HIS A 218 -5.87 -5.46 -10.17
C HIS A 218 -7.28 -5.05 -9.72
N ASN A 219 -7.52 -3.73 -9.51
CA ASN A 219 -8.75 -3.24 -8.89
C ASN A 219 -9.40 -2.05 -9.62
N ASP A 220 -8.88 -1.66 -10.78
CA ASP A 220 -9.42 -0.61 -11.67
C ASP A 220 -9.56 0.78 -11.01
N ILE A 221 -8.71 1.09 -10.01
CA ILE A 221 -8.70 2.37 -9.30
C ILE A 221 -7.54 3.22 -9.80
N TYR A 222 -7.81 4.19 -10.69
CA TYR A 222 -6.82 5.08 -11.31
C TYR A 222 -7.05 6.55 -10.97
N THR A 223 -8.31 6.96 -10.77
CA THR A 223 -8.71 8.37 -10.67
C THR A 223 -8.57 8.92 -9.26
N ALA A 224 -8.95 8.17 -8.23
CA ALA A 224 -9.01 8.65 -6.86
C ALA A 224 -7.70 9.31 -6.35
N PRO A 225 -6.49 8.74 -6.54
CA PRO A 225 -5.27 9.42 -6.13
C PRO A 225 -4.99 10.72 -6.89
N ARG A 226 -5.36 10.77 -8.18
CA ARG A 226 -5.22 11.97 -9.02
C ARG A 226 -6.19 13.07 -8.61
N GLU A 227 -7.41 12.72 -8.24
CA GLU A 227 -8.43 13.65 -7.74
C GLU A 227 -7.99 14.32 -6.44
N ILE A 228 -7.35 13.58 -5.52
CA ILE A 228 -6.76 14.16 -4.30
C ILE A 228 -5.74 15.22 -4.67
N VAL A 229 -4.74 14.86 -5.47
CA VAL A 229 -3.64 15.78 -5.86
C VAL A 229 -4.19 16.96 -6.66
N GLY A 230 -5.09 16.70 -7.59
CA GLY A 230 -5.71 17.72 -8.47
C GLY A 230 -6.65 18.66 -7.74
N SER A 231 -7.15 18.31 -6.54
CA SER A 231 -7.99 19.20 -5.73
C SER A 231 -7.20 20.32 -5.04
N ILE A 232 -5.87 20.21 -4.98
CA ILE A 232 -5.00 21.17 -4.31
C ILE A 232 -4.66 22.31 -5.27
N GLY A 233 -5.03 23.54 -4.91
CA GLY A 233 -4.69 24.71 -5.70
C GLY A 233 -3.18 24.89 -5.88
N GLY A 234 -2.74 25.30 -7.09
CA GLY A 234 -1.33 25.57 -7.38
C GLY A 234 -0.48 24.33 -7.70
N ILE A 235 -1.07 23.14 -7.79
CA ILE A 235 -0.39 21.92 -8.24
C ILE A 235 -0.69 21.67 -9.71
N GLU A 236 0.36 21.38 -10.50
CA GLU A 236 0.31 20.93 -11.88
C GLU A 236 0.64 19.42 -11.93
N ILE A 237 -0.30 18.59 -12.38
CA ILE A 237 -0.02 17.16 -12.59
C ILE A 237 0.65 16.94 -13.94
N ARG A 238 1.82 16.30 -13.94
CA ARG A 238 2.58 15.89 -15.12
C ARG A 238 2.65 14.38 -15.20
N GLU A 239 1.91 13.81 -16.13
CA GLU A 239 1.87 12.37 -16.29
C GLU A 239 3.18 11.80 -16.86
N MET A 240 3.56 10.62 -16.39
CA MET A 240 4.63 9.82 -16.99
C MET A 240 4.17 9.27 -18.33
N LYS A 241 5.10 8.95 -19.21
CA LYS A 241 4.78 8.38 -20.52
C LYS A 241 3.98 7.07 -20.40
N ARG A 242 4.39 6.19 -19.49
CA ARG A 242 3.67 4.95 -19.18
C ARG A 242 2.82 5.17 -17.92
N GLN A 243 1.53 5.38 -18.09
CA GLN A 243 0.56 5.68 -17.02
C GLN A 243 -0.71 4.83 -17.14
N GLY A 244 -1.57 4.87 -16.13
CA GLY A 244 -2.82 4.13 -16.12
C GLY A 244 -2.59 2.62 -16.26
N THR A 245 -3.32 1.97 -17.17
CA THR A 245 -3.21 0.53 -17.45
C THR A 245 -1.83 0.15 -17.99
N GLU A 246 -1.20 1.05 -18.76
CA GLU A 246 0.14 0.86 -19.33
C GLU A 246 1.28 1.22 -18.37
N SER A 247 0.99 1.58 -17.11
CA SER A 247 2.00 2.04 -16.15
C SER A 247 3.11 1.01 -15.95
N PHE A 248 4.36 1.49 -15.82
CA PHE A 248 5.49 0.63 -15.53
C PHE A 248 5.56 0.29 -14.03
N CYS A 249 6.08 -0.89 -13.68
CA CYS A 249 6.15 -1.36 -12.30
C CYS A 249 7.15 -0.54 -11.46
N CYS A 250 6.87 -0.38 -10.15
CA CYS A 250 7.86 0.17 -9.22
C CYS A 250 8.99 -0.81 -8.87
N GLY A 251 8.84 -2.10 -9.17
CA GLY A 251 9.85 -3.11 -8.88
C GLY A 251 9.62 -3.94 -7.61
N ALA A 252 8.71 -3.57 -6.71
CA ALA A 252 8.50 -4.29 -5.44
C ALA A 252 7.81 -5.65 -5.60
N GLY A 253 6.94 -5.77 -6.59
CA GLY A 253 6.02 -6.90 -6.73
C GLY A 253 6.68 -8.26 -6.88
N GLY A 254 5.97 -9.33 -6.45
CA GLY A 254 6.49 -10.70 -6.51
C GLY A 254 7.63 -10.96 -5.54
N GLY A 255 7.63 -10.30 -4.40
CA GLY A 255 8.66 -10.42 -3.37
C GLY A 255 9.98 -9.74 -3.69
N ARG A 256 10.08 -9.02 -4.82
CA ARG A 256 11.33 -8.38 -5.26
C ARG A 256 11.88 -7.37 -4.25
N MET A 257 11.04 -6.69 -3.49
CA MET A 257 11.53 -5.78 -2.45
C MET A 257 12.34 -6.49 -1.34
N TRP A 258 12.19 -7.81 -1.22
CA TRP A 258 12.93 -8.63 -0.25
C TRP A 258 14.20 -9.25 -0.85
N MET A 259 14.50 -8.98 -2.12
CA MET A 259 15.60 -9.59 -2.87
C MET A 259 16.41 -8.53 -3.60
N GLU A 260 17.68 -8.81 -3.81
CA GLU A 260 18.54 -8.01 -4.67
C GLU A 260 18.26 -8.31 -6.15
N GLU A 261 18.14 -7.25 -6.96
CA GLU A 261 18.00 -7.39 -8.42
C GLU A 261 19.37 -7.37 -9.08
N SER A 262 19.90 -8.56 -9.36
CA SER A 262 21.27 -8.74 -9.89
C SER A 262 21.36 -8.89 -11.40
N VAL A 263 20.21 -8.99 -12.11
CA VAL A 263 20.15 -9.24 -13.56
C VAL A 263 19.52 -8.05 -14.27
N GLY A 264 20.26 -7.46 -15.21
CA GLY A 264 19.77 -6.34 -16.00
C GLY A 264 19.72 -5.01 -15.24
N LYS A 265 18.89 -4.08 -15.70
CA LYS A 265 18.64 -2.80 -15.04
C LYS A 265 17.55 -2.97 -13.98
N LYS A 266 17.78 -2.45 -12.78
CA LYS A 266 16.77 -2.45 -11.71
C LYS A 266 15.48 -1.77 -12.17
N VAL A 267 14.35 -2.40 -11.92
CA VAL A 267 13.03 -1.93 -12.36
C VAL A 267 12.65 -0.58 -11.73
N ASN A 268 12.98 -0.40 -10.43
CA ASN A 268 12.72 0.87 -9.75
C ASN A 268 13.54 2.02 -10.34
N ILE A 269 14.79 1.79 -10.76
CA ILE A 269 15.63 2.80 -11.42
C ILE A 269 15.02 3.24 -12.75
N GLU A 270 14.55 2.28 -13.57
CA GLU A 270 13.88 2.58 -14.83
C GLU A 270 12.62 3.44 -14.61
N ARG A 271 11.80 3.06 -13.61
CA ARG A 271 10.57 3.81 -13.31
C ARG A 271 10.85 5.19 -12.72
N SER A 272 11.84 5.30 -11.83
CA SER A 272 12.23 6.59 -11.25
C SER A 272 12.84 7.54 -12.29
N GLN A 273 13.59 7.01 -13.24
CA GLN A 273 14.10 7.79 -14.37
C GLN A 273 12.94 8.41 -15.18
N GLU A 274 11.90 7.62 -15.48
CA GLU A 274 10.71 8.11 -16.20
C GLU A 274 9.96 9.19 -15.39
N ALA A 275 9.89 9.05 -14.06
CA ALA A 275 9.30 10.06 -13.20
C ALA A 275 10.09 11.38 -13.22
N ILE A 276 11.41 11.30 -13.13
CA ILE A 276 12.31 12.46 -13.18
C ILE A 276 12.22 13.18 -14.55
N GLU A 277 12.09 12.44 -15.64
CA GLU A 277 11.95 12.98 -17.01
C GLU A 277 10.69 13.82 -17.21
N THR A 278 9.67 13.70 -16.36
CA THR A 278 8.49 14.58 -16.40
C THR A 278 8.82 16.03 -16.00
N GLY A 279 9.97 16.25 -15.34
CA GLY A 279 10.33 17.53 -14.75
C GLY A 279 9.45 17.89 -13.55
N ALA A 280 8.88 16.90 -12.88
CA ALA A 280 8.13 17.08 -11.63
C ALA A 280 9.06 17.29 -10.43
N ASP A 281 8.61 18.10 -9.48
CA ASP A 281 9.30 18.36 -8.20
C ASP A 281 9.01 17.26 -7.18
N GLU A 282 7.93 16.49 -7.43
CA GLU A 282 7.46 15.45 -6.52
C GLU A 282 6.80 14.28 -7.27
N VAL A 283 7.05 13.08 -6.78
CA VAL A 283 6.38 11.84 -7.22
C VAL A 283 5.34 11.45 -6.18
N ALA A 284 4.08 11.56 -6.54
CA ALA A 284 2.98 11.08 -5.72
C ALA A 284 2.80 9.57 -5.88
N VAL A 285 2.57 8.88 -4.77
CA VAL A 285 2.27 7.45 -4.71
C VAL A 285 1.06 7.20 -3.82
N ALA A 286 0.46 6.02 -3.93
CA ALA A 286 -0.63 5.57 -3.06
C ALA A 286 -0.43 4.10 -2.69
N CYS A 287 0.82 3.73 -2.36
CA CYS A 287 1.20 2.38 -1.98
C CYS A 287 2.52 2.42 -1.21
N PRO A 288 2.61 1.80 -0.03
CA PRO A 288 3.82 1.82 0.79
C PRO A 288 5.02 1.17 0.09
N PHE A 289 4.81 0.11 -0.68
CA PHE A 289 5.90 -0.53 -1.42
C PHE A 289 6.36 0.32 -2.61
N CYS A 290 5.43 0.97 -3.30
CA CYS A 290 5.80 1.93 -4.36
C CYS A 290 6.57 3.11 -3.78
N TYR A 291 6.19 3.58 -2.58
CA TYR A 291 6.93 4.64 -1.88
C TYR A 291 8.40 4.23 -1.67
N ILE A 292 8.64 3.09 -1.05
CA ILE A 292 9.98 2.56 -0.79
C ILE A 292 10.80 2.49 -2.09
N MET A 293 10.26 1.82 -3.12
CA MET A 293 11.00 1.57 -4.35
C MET A 293 11.28 2.82 -5.18
N MET A 294 10.32 3.75 -5.24
CA MET A 294 10.49 5.00 -5.97
C MET A 294 11.44 5.95 -5.24
N ASP A 295 11.38 6.02 -3.92
CA ASP A 295 12.28 6.82 -3.09
C ASP A 295 13.73 6.34 -3.21
N ASP A 296 13.94 5.01 -3.11
CA ASP A 296 15.25 4.41 -3.33
C ASP A 296 15.76 4.67 -4.76
N GLY A 297 14.90 4.54 -5.78
CA GLY A 297 15.26 4.76 -7.16
C GLY A 297 15.64 6.23 -7.46
N VAL A 298 14.89 7.20 -6.94
CA VAL A 298 15.19 8.63 -7.07
C VAL A 298 16.52 8.97 -6.39
N LYS A 299 16.77 8.42 -5.20
CA LYS A 299 18.03 8.62 -4.46
C LYS A 299 19.22 7.98 -5.17
N GLU A 300 19.08 6.75 -5.69
CA GLU A 300 20.15 6.05 -6.44
C GLU A 300 20.53 6.79 -7.73
N LEU A 301 19.58 7.48 -8.35
CA LEU A 301 19.80 8.35 -9.52
C LEU A 301 20.42 9.72 -9.16
N GLY A 302 20.62 10.02 -7.88
CA GLY A 302 21.21 11.29 -7.42
C GLY A 302 20.23 12.47 -7.35
N TYR A 303 18.92 12.23 -7.42
CA TYR A 303 17.90 13.28 -7.40
C TYR A 303 17.17 13.41 -6.05
N GLY A 304 17.63 12.73 -5.00
CA GLY A 304 16.95 12.72 -3.70
C GLY A 304 16.79 14.08 -3.02
N GLU A 305 17.62 15.07 -3.36
CA GLU A 305 17.48 16.46 -2.85
C GLU A 305 16.54 17.31 -3.71
N ASN A 306 16.28 16.91 -4.95
CA ASN A 306 15.55 17.70 -5.94
C ASN A 306 14.12 17.20 -6.17
N VAL A 307 13.90 15.88 -6.08
CA VAL A 307 12.61 15.23 -6.33
C VAL A 307 12.21 14.43 -5.10
N ARG A 308 11.11 14.80 -4.47
CA ARG A 308 10.56 14.07 -3.32
C ARG A 308 9.63 12.97 -3.80
N VAL A 309 9.57 11.88 -3.04
CA VAL A 309 8.54 10.86 -3.21
C VAL A 309 7.63 10.91 -1.99
N ARG A 310 6.30 11.00 -2.18
CA ARG A 310 5.35 11.12 -1.06
C ARG A 310 4.04 10.42 -1.36
N ASP A 311 3.42 9.87 -0.31
CA ASP A 311 2.05 9.37 -0.42
C ASP A 311 1.05 10.54 -0.56
N VAL A 312 -0.03 10.31 -1.31
CA VAL A 312 -1.09 11.31 -1.55
C VAL A 312 -1.71 11.85 -0.27
N SER A 313 -1.73 11.06 0.82
CA SER A 313 -2.23 11.49 2.12
C SER A 313 -1.34 12.52 2.79
N LEU A 314 -0.02 12.40 2.65
CA LEU A 314 0.94 13.40 3.14
C LEU A 314 0.81 14.71 2.36
N ILE A 315 0.65 14.62 1.04
CA ILE A 315 0.47 15.78 0.17
C ILE A 315 -0.83 16.51 0.54
N LEU A 316 -1.92 15.76 0.74
CA LEU A 316 -3.21 16.30 1.15
C LEU A 316 -3.12 17.00 2.53
N LEU A 317 -2.52 16.32 3.52
CA LEU A 317 -2.42 16.84 4.89
C LEU A 317 -1.68 18.18 4.96
N ASP A 318 -0.58 18.31 4.19
CA ASP A 318 0.21 19.56 4.13
C ASP A 318 -0.54 20.72 3.45
N ASN A 319 -1.53 20.42 2.64
CA ASN A 319 -2.26 21.40 1.84
C ASN A 319 -3.75 21.55 2.28
N LEU A 320 -4.07 21.18 3.52
CA LEU A 320 -5.37 21.50 4.08
C LEU A 320 -5.55 23.02 4.17
N LYS A 321 -6.79 23.47 4.05
CA LYS A 321 -7.13 24.87 4.27
C LYS A 321 -6.71 25.27 5.69
N LYS A 322 -5.94 26.32 5.80
CA LYS A 322 -5.53 26.91 7.09
C LYS A 322 -6.71 27.67 7.66
N ASP A 323 -7.00 27.47 8.95
CA ASP A 323 -8.03 28.19 9.71
C ASP A 323 -7.75 29.70 9.78
#